data_e555abc85ec811293a9286d213534b22
#
_entry.id   e555abc85ec811293a9286d213534b22
#
_cell.length_a   1.000
_cell.length_b   1.000
_cell.length_c   1.000
_cell.angle_alpha   90.00
_cell.angle_beta   90.00
_cell.angle_gamma   90.00
#
_symmetry.space_group_name_H-M   'P 1'
#
loop_
_entity.id
_entity.type
_entity.pdbx_description
1 polymer ?
#
loop_
_entity_poly.entity_id
_entity_poly.type
_entity_poly.pdbx_seq_one_letter_code
_entity_poly.pdbx_strand_id
1 'polypeptide(L)'
;MTHGEIWLIDFGIPVGSLPSKIRPAVVMQNDLLGIKDLNTVVAIPFTSNLVPSEYEPNILFKKEETGLSKDSVAVIHLIGAVNKFSFERKVSKLSEENYKKLVDAVIKLISDKK
;
A
#
# COMPACT_ATOMS: atom_id res chain seq x y z
N MET A 1 -12.39 0.81 7.73
CA MET A 1 -11.05 0.88 7.08
C MET A 1 -10.18 1.86 7.83
N THR A 2 -9.03 1.42 8.30
CA THR A 2 -8.11 2.26 9.07
C THR A 2 -6.68 2.12 8.51
N HIS A 3 -5.80 3.06 8.88
CA HIS A 3 -4.42 3.06 8.42
C HIS A 3 -3.72 1.74 8.75
N GLY A 4 -2.87 1.29 7.86
CA GLY A 4 -2.09 0.06 8.04
C GLY A 4 -2.84 -1.22 7.70
N GLU A 5 -4.14 -1.17 7.48
CA GLU A 5 -4.88 -2.36 7.03
C GLU A 5 -4.46 -2.74 5.62
N ILE A 6 -4.28 -4.03 5.40
CA ILE A 6 -3.98 -4.58 4.08
C ILE A 6 -5.25 -5.21 3.52
N TRP A 7 -5.62 -4.77 2.33
CA TRP A 7 -6.81 -5.23 1.63
C TRP A 7 -6.44 -5.75 0.25
N LEU A 8 -7.19 -6.74 -0.23
CA LEU A 8 -7.19 -7.07 -1.65
C LEU A 8 -8.03 -6.02 -2.36
N ILE A 9 -7.47 -5.43 -3.40
CA ILE A 9 -8.08 -4.34 -4.15
C ILE A 9 -8.06 -4.69 -5.63
N ASP A 10 -9.18 -4.45 -6.31
CA ASP A 10 -9.28 -4.61 -7.75
C ASP A 10 -8.85 -3.29 -8.41
N PHE A 11 -7.65 -3.29 -8.97
CA PHE A 11 -7.09 -2.14 -9.68
C PHE A 11 -7.51 -2.09 -11.16
N GLY A 12 -8.27 -3.07 -11.61
CA GLY A 12 -8.82 -3.08 -12.96
C GLY A 12 -7.85 -3.50 -14.04
N ILE A 13 -8.04 -2.96 -15.24
CA ILE A 13 -7.30 -3.33 -16.45
C ILE A 13 -5.89 -2.74 -16.42
N PRO A 14 -4.86 -3.48 -16.85
CA PRO A 14 -3.51 -2.94 -16.91
C PRO A 14 -3.42 -1.72 -17.84
N VAL A 15 -2.82 -0.64 -17.34
CA VAL A 15 -2.52 0.57 -18.10
C VAL A 15 -1.07 0.95 -17.82
N GLY A 16 -0.18 0.65 -18.75
CA GLY A 16 1.24 0.91 -18.58
C GLY A 16 1.80 0.25 -17.32
N SER A 17 2.49 1.02 -16.51
CA SER A 17 3.14 0.54 -15.27
C SER A 17 2.28 0.74 -14.02
N LEU A 18 1.04 1.18 -14.17
CA LEU A 18 0.14 1.34 -13.02
C LEU A 18 -0.32 -0.02 -12.49
N PRO A 19 -0.72 -0.08 -11.21
CA PRO A 19 -1.27 -1.31 -10.64
C PRO A 19 -2.47 -1.80 -11.45
N SER A 20 -2.62 -3.11 -11.54
CA SER A 20 -3.72 -3.73 -12.29
C SER A 20 -4.16 -5.01 -11.61
N LYS A 21 -5.34 -5.50 -12.01
CA LYS A 21 -5.93 -6.73 -11.48
C LYS A 21 -6.14 -6.63 -9.95
N ILE A 22 -6.44 -7.76 -9.33
CA ILE A 22 -6.61 -7.82 -7.88
C ILE A 22 -5.25 -8.07 -7.25
N ARG A 23 -4.86 -7.19 -6.33
CA ARG A 23 -3.61 -7.31 -5.59
C ARG A 23 -3.73 -6.67 -4.22
N PRO A 24 -2.87 -7.06 -3.28
CA PRO A 24 -2.90 -6.45 -1.95
C PRO A 24 -2.36 -5.03 -1.98
N ALA A 25 -2.91 -4.20 -1.12
CA ALA A 25 -2.43 -2.83 -0.88
C ALA A 25 -2.70 -2.45 0.55
N VAL A 26 -1.92 -1.51 1.07
CA VAL A 26 -2.04 -1.04 2.44
C VAL A 26 -2.66 0.34 2.47
N VAL A 27 -3.64 0.53 3.38
CA VAL A 27 -4.28 1.83 3.60
C VAL A 27 -3.30 2.78 4.27
N MET A 28 -3.12 3.94 3.65
CA MET A 28 -2.13 4.94 4.08
C MET A 28 -2.76 6.24 4.57
N GLN A 29 -4.05 6.24 4.82
CA GLN A 29 -4.74 7.46 5.19
C GLN A 29 -4.90 7.58 6.69
N ASN A 30 -4.61 8.78 7.22
CA ASN A 30 -4.84 9.09 8.63
C ASN A 30 -6.33 8.92 8.94
N ASP A 31 -6.64 8.20 10.01
CA ASP A 31 -8.01 7.86 10.40
C ASP A 31 -8.87 9.09 10.68
N LEU A 32 -8.24 10.22 11.00
CA LEU A 32 -8.92 11.48 11.27
C LEU A 32 -9.28 12.29 10.02
N LEU A 33 -8.83 11.85 8.84
CA LEU A 33 -8.99 12.61 7.60
C LEU A 33 -10.09 12.04 6.71
N GLY A 34 -11.30 11.95 7.23
CA GLY A 34 -12.48 11.77 6.42
C GLY A 34 -12.62 10.44 5.67
N ILE A 35 -12.01 9.35 6.16
CA ILE A 35 -12.17 8.04 5.51
C ILE A 35 -13.65 7.68 5.34
N LYS A 36 -14.50 8.08 6.30
CA LYS A 36 -15.94 7.78 6.24
C LYS A 36 -16.67 8.60 5.19
N ASP A 37 -16.17 9.79 4.88
CA ASP A 37 -16.88 10.77 4.06
C ASP A 37 -16.43 10.77 2.61
N LEU A 38 -15.21 10.28 2.34
CA LEU A 38 -14.65 10.26 0.99
C LEU A 38 -14.98 8.93 0.28
N ASN A 39 -15.09 9.00 -1.04
CA ASN A 39 -15.32 7.82 -1.87
C ASN A 39 -14.02 7.12 -2.26
N THR A 40 -12.88 7.71 -1.91
CA THR A 40 -11.56 7.16 -2.21
C THR A 40 -10.72 7.06 -0.95
N VAL A 41 -9.74 6.16 -0.98
CA VAL A 41 -8.79 5.96 0.12
C VAL A 41 -7.40 5.87 -0.48
N VAL A 42 -6.44 6.54 0.16
CA VAL A 42 -5.03 6.47 -0.28
C VAL A 42 -4.44 5.14 0.13
N ALA A 43 -3.81 4.46 -0.81
CA ALA A 43 -3.21 3.15 -0.57
C ALA A 43 -1.91 3.00 -1.34
N ILE A 44 -1.06 2.07 -0.87
CA ILE A 44 0.18 1.67 -1.54
C ILE A 44 0.05 0.21 -1.94
N PRO A 45 0.20 -0.12 -3.23
CA PRO A 45 0.12 -1.50 -3.69
C PRO A 45 1.37 -2.30 -3.33
N PHE A 46 1.17 -3.60 -3.10
CA PHE A 46 2.25 -4.57 -2.95
C PHE A 46 2.44 -5.35 -4.25
N THR A 47 3.66 -5.84 -4.46
CA THR A 47 3.95 -6.82 -5.50
C THR A 47 4.76 -7.98 -4.91
N SER A 48 4.49 -9.20 -5.38
CA SER A 48 5.31 -10.36 -5.02
C SER A 48 6.57 -10.49 -5.89
N ASN A 49 6.69 -9.68 -6.93
CA ASN A 49 7.95 -9.53 -7.66
C ASN A 49 8.90 -8.74 -6.77
N LEU A 50 10.02 -9.35 -6.40
CA LEU A 50 10.94 -8.74 -5.43
C LEU A 50 11.94 -7.75 -6.04
N VAL A 51 12.04 -7.68 -7.37
CA VAL A 51 12.97 -6.77 -8.05
C VAL A 51 12.77 -5.30 -7.63
N PRO A 52 11.53 -4.78 -7.49
CA PRO A 52 11.35 -3.40 -7.05
C PRO A 52 11.95 -3.07 -5.69
N SER A 53 12.30 -4.06 -4.86
CA SER A 53 12.96 -3.80 -3.57
C SER A 53 14.33 -3.15 -3.73
N GLU A 54 14.93 -3.25 -4.91
CA GLU A 54 16.21 -2.63 -5.21
C GLU A 54 16.13 -1.12 -5.43
N TYR A 55 14.91 -0.59 -5.56
CA TYR A 55 14.68 0.83 -5.84
C TYR A 55 14.14 1.56 -4.62
N GLU A 56 14.91 2.51 -4.10
CA GLU A 56 14.40 3.35 -3.03
C GLU A 56 13.24 4.23 -3.50
N PRO A 57 12.23 4.47 -2.68
CA PRO A 57 12.12 4.08 -1.26
C PRO A 57 11.29 2.80 -1.04
N ASN A 58 11.16 1.93 -2.03
CA ASN A 58 10.37 0.71 -1.91
C ASN A 58 10.89 -0.17 -0.78
N ILE A 59 9.98 -0.89 -0.12
CA ILE A 59 10.30 -1.68 1.07
C ILE A 59 9.85 -3.12 0.88
N LEU A 60 10.77 -4.06 1.10
CA LEU A 60 10.45 -5.49 1.18
C LEU A 60 9.94 -5.82 2.57
N PHE A 61 8.78 -6.45 2.63
CA PHE A 61 8.24 -7.03 3.85
C PHE A 61 8.16 -8.54 3.73
N LYS A 62 8.50 -9.23 4.81
CA LYS A 62 8.31 -10.67 4.90
C LYS A 62 6.83 -11.00 5.05
N LYS A 63 6.43 -12.17 4.56
CA LYS A 63 5.03 -12.61 4.69
C LYS A 63 4.56 -12.68 6.15
N GLU A 64 5.46 -12.91 7.08
CA GLU A 64 5.15 -12.92 8.51
C GLU A 64 4.78 -11.54 9.02
N GLU A 65 5.28 -10.48 8.37
CA GLU A 65 5.00 -9.10 8.75
C GLU A 65 3.68 -8.58 8.16
N THR A 66 3.29 -9.10 7.01
CA THR A 66 2.10 -8.62 6.28
C THR A 66 0.90 -9.52 6.41
N GLY A 67 1.09 -10.79 6.73
CA GLY A 67 0.02 -11.79 6.65
C GLY A 67 -0.32 -12.20 5.22
N LEU A 68 0.46 -11.78 4.24
CA LEU A 68 0.30 -12.21 2.85
C LEU A 68 0.90 -13.60 2.64
N SER A 69 0.54 -14.26 1.54
CA SER A 69 1.02 -15.61 1.24
C SER A 69 2.49 -15.64 0.81
N LYS A 70 3.03 -14.51 0.38
CA LYS A 70 4.42 -14.38 -0.10
C LYS A 70 5.05 -13.12 0.43
N ASP A 71 6.39 -13.12 0.54
CA ASP A 71 7.14 -11.90 0.75
C ASP A 71 6.79 -10.91 -0.36
N SER A 72 6.63 -9.64 -0.03
CA SER A 72 6.10 -8.65 -0.95
C SER A 72 6.78 -7.31 -0.77
N VAL A 73 6.83 -6.55 -1.85
CA VAL A 73 7.41 -5.21 -1.85
C VAL A 73 6.29 -4.18 -1.89
N ALA A 74 6.30 -3.25 -0.94
CA ALA A 74 5.45 -2.06 -0.99
C ALA A 74 6.05 -1.10 -2.01
N VAL A 75 5.32 -0.83 -3.08
CA VAL A 75 5.82 0.02 -4.18
C VAL A 75 5.40 1.46 -3.91
N ILE A 76 6.26 2.17 -3.20
CA ILE A 76 5.92 3.46 -2.60
C ILE A 76 5.53 4.52 -3.64
N HIS A 77 6.22 4.56 -4.79
CA HIS A 77 5.93 5.56 -5.82
C HIS A 77 4.59 5.34 -6.53
N LEU A 78 3.94 4.21 -6.30
CA LEU A 78 2.60 3.94 -6.82
C LEU A 78 1.49 4.30 -5.81
N ILE A 79 1.85 4.99 -4.73
CA ILE A 79 0.85 5.50 -3.78
C ILE A 79 -0.18 6.33 -4.53
N GLY A 80 -1.45 6.12 -4.24
CA GLY A 80 -2.51 6.87 -4.89
C GLY A 80 -3.87 6.58 -4.30
N ALA A 81 -4.85 7.33 -4.78
CA ALA A 81 -6.24 7.18 -4.38
C ALA A 81 -6.88 5.99 -5.10
N VAL A 82 -7.64 5.21 -4.36
CA VAL A 82 -8.37 4.05 -4.86
C VAL A 82 -9.84 4.19 -4.46
N ASN A 83 -10.75 3.92 -5.38
CA ASN A 83 -12.18 3.94 -5.08
C ASN A 83 -12.52 2.89 -4.02
N LYS A 84 -13.35 3.28 -3.04
CA LYS A 84 -13.78 2.34 -1.99
C LYS A 84 -14.46 1.11 -2.56
N PHE A 85 -15.21 1.26 -3.65
CA PHE A 85 -15.90 0.12 -4.25
C PHE A 85 -14.94 -0.92 -4.86
N SER A 86 -13.67 -0.59 -5.03
CA SER A 86 -12.65 -1.52 -5.54
C SER A 86 -12.03 -2.38 -4.43
N PHE A 87 -12.30 -2.09 -3.16
CA PHE A 87 -11.81 -2.87 -2.04
C PHE A 87 -12.62 -4.15 -1.91
N GLU A 88 -11.95 -5.31 -2.03
CA GLU A 88 -12.61 -6.61 -2.06
C GLU A 88 -12.71 -7.23 -0.67
N ARG A 89 -11.59 -7.39 0.03
CA ARG A 89 -11.61 -7.92 1.39
C ARG A 89 -10.35 -7.55 2.17
N LYS A 90 -10.51 -7.41 3.47
CA LYS A 90 -9.39 -7.18 4.38
C LYS A 90 -8.60 -8.48 4.58
N VAL A 91 -7.29 -8.39 4.49
CA VAL A 91 -6.38 -9.52 4.70
C VAL A 91 -5.80 -9.48 6.11
N SER A 92 -5.28 -8.33 6.52
CA SER A 92 -4.53 -8.20 7.77
C SER A 92 -4.34 -6.71 8.10
N LYS A 93 -3.54 -6.45 9.13
CA LYS A 93 -3.13 -5.10 9.49
C LYS A 93 -1.66 -5.12 9.88
N LEU A 94 -0.88 -4.21 9.35
CA LEU A 94 0.53 -4.04 9.73
C LEU A 94 0.63 -3.54 11.17
N SER A 95 1.74 -3.90 11.83
CA SER A 95 2.09 -3.30 13.11
C SER A 95 2.33 -1.80 12.92
N GLU A 96 2.19 -1.03 14.00
CA GLU A 96 2.48 0.40 13.96
C GLU A 96 3.94 0.66 13.59
N GLU A 97 4.85 -0.20 14.02
CA GLU A 97 6.27 -0.10 13.64
C GLU A 97 6.47 -0.23 12.13
N ASN A 98 5.84 -1.21 11.51
CA ASN A 98 5.95 -1.41 10.06
C ASN A 98 5.20 -0.33 9.28
N TYR A 99 4.06 0.13 9.80
CA TYR A 99 3.35 1.25 9.19
C TYR A 99 4.22 2.51 9.18
N LYS A 100 4.94 2.78 10.27
CA LYS A 100 5.85 3.93 10.36
C LYS A 100 6.93 3.88 9.29
N LYS A 101 7.44 2.68 8.96
CA LYS A 101 8.41 2.53 7.87
C LYS A 101 7.83 3.02 6.54
N LEU A 102 6.55 2.74 6.30
CA LEU A 102 5.87 3.21 5.10
C LEU A 102 5.70 4.73 5.09
N VAL A 103 5.31 5.30 6.23
CA VAL A 103 5.19 6.76 6.36
C VAL A 103 6.52 7.43 6.06
N ASP A 104 7.61 6.94 6.65
CA ASP A 104 8.95 7.48 6.43
C ASP A 104 9.36 7.35 4.95
N ALA A 105 8.99 6.25 4.30
CA ALA A 105 9.27 6.04 2.88
C ALA A 105 8.49 7.03 1.99
N VAL A 106 7.24 7.33 2.33
CA VAL A 106 6.45 8.33 1.61
C VAL A 106 7.07 9.72 1.76
N ILE A 107 7.51 10.07 2.96
CA ILE A 107 8.21 11.34 3.20
C ILE A 107 9.47 11.41 2.34
N LYS A 108 10.23 10.33 2.28
CA LYS A 108 11.42 10.24 1.45
C LYS A 108 11.11 10.40 -0.04
N LEU A 109 9.96 9.89 -0.49
CA LEU A 109 9.53 9.99 -1.88
C LEU A 109 9.24 11.43 -2.30
N ILE A 110 8.61 12.21 -1.42
CA ILE A 110 8.07 13.53 -1.76
C ILE A 110 8.89 14.69 -1.23
N SER A 111 9.93 14.43 -0.46
CA SER A 111 10.76 15.45 0.19
C SER A 111 12.23 15.12 -0.01
N ASP A 112 13.06 16.15 -0.14
CA ASP A 112 14.51 16.00 -0.19
C ASP A 112 15.14 15.91 1.20
N LYS A 113 14.34 15.95 2.25
CA LYS A 113 14.83 15.74 3.63
C LYS A 113 15.22 14.29 3.84
N LYS A 114 16.34 14.12 4.48
CA LYS A 114 16.87 12.78 4.80
C LYS A 114 16.61 12.40 6.23
#